data_c45c4deb4dffd72262aa6db4f71016a0
#
_entry.id   c45c4deb4dffd72262aa6db4f71016a0
#
_cell.length_a   1.000
_cell.length_b   1.000
_cell.length_c   1.000
_cell.angle_alpha   90.00
_cell.angle_beta   90.00
_cell.angle_gamma   90.00
#
_symmetry.space_group_name_H-M   'P 1'
#
loop_
_entity.id
_entity.type
_entity.pdbx_description
1 polymer ?
#
loop_
_entity_poly.entity_id
_entity_poly.type
_entity_poly.pdbx_seq_one_letter_code
_entity_poly.pdbx_strand_id
1 'polypeptide(L)'
;MCIRDSLWGSHETGDVYDKDVNASGGFGLSGINREFDLIKSSTSINDLDDPTGTNPQAKPLIGTKNQATIRYALQGGVDGYSIARPETLAAYTLFDDAETIDLDYLLMGSSMSSVGETIAKAQHVISIAASRKDCMAFISPHRGDVIGQPSTADIVNKTVDFFDQLSSTSYAVFDNNYKYIYDKYNDVYRYIPCNGDMAGLVLSTTLNQEPWFSPAGFNRGNILNAIKLAYSPLKDHRDRLYAARVNPIVAFPGEGIVLFGDKTALGYQSAFD
;
A
#
# COMPACT_ATOMS: atom_id res chain seq x y z
N MET A 1 -3.65 14.67 2.79
CA MET A 1 -3.50 16.16 2.86
C MET A 1 -4.89 16.75 2.72
N CYS A 2 -5.35 17.53 3.67
CA CYS A 2 -6.72 18.03 3.64
C CYS A 2 -6.78 19.26 2.73
N ILE A 3 -7.50 19.19 1.62
CA ILE A 3 -7.72 20.30 0.68
C ILE A 3 -8.23 21.54 1.43
N ARG A 4 -8.94 21.31 2.52
CA ARG A 4 -9.43 22.33 3.43
C ARG A 4 -8.32 23.20 4.00
N ASP A 5 -7.20 22.63 4.38
CA ASP A 5 -6.10 23.36 5.01
C ASP A 5 -5.38 24.26 3.99
N SER A 6 -5.29 23.80 2.74
CA SER A 6 -4.73 24.62 1.65
C SER A 6 -5.61 25.83 1.31
N LEU A 7 -6.92 25.67 1.42
CA LEU A 7 -7.86 26.76 1.22
C LEU A 7 -7.82 27.77 2.36
N TRP A 8 -7.65 27.30 3.60
CA TRP A 8 -7.52 28.19 4.77
C TRP A 8 -6.23 28.98 4.75
N GLY A 9 -5.12 28.38 4.37
CA GLY A 9 -3.84 29.08 4.24
C GLY A 9 -3.87 30.21 3.23
N SER A 10 -4.56 30.01 2.11
CA SER A 10 -4.73 31.06 1.09
C SER A 10 -5.75 32.15 1.50
N HIS A 11 -6.65 31.83 2.41
CA HIS A 11 -7.63 32.79 2.90
C HIS A 11 -7.03 33.76 3.95
N GLU A 12 -6.05 33.33 4.74
CA GLU A 12 -5.40 34.17 5.74
C GLU A 12 -4.54 35.28 5.11
N THR A 13 -4.10 35.10 3.89
CA THR A 13 -3.26 36.06 3.18
C THR A 13 -4.00 36.84 2.09
N GLY A 14 -5.24 37.17 2.23
CA GLY A 14 -6.12 37.93 1.32
C GLY A 14 -5.63 38.14 -0.12
N ASP A 15 -4.40 38.67 -0.25
CA ASP A 15 -3.75 38.90 -1.54
C ASP A 15 -3.48 37.62 -2.35
N VAL A 16 -3.16 36.52 -1.70
CA VAL A 16 -2.94 35.22 -2.36
C VAL A 16 -4.28 34.68 -2.82
N TYR A 17 -5.31 34.85 -2.03
CA TYR A 17 -6.65 34.43 -2.38
C TYR A 17 -7.18 35.17 -3.61
N ASP A 18 -7.12 36.49 -3.61
CA ASP A 18 -7.55 37.32 -4.74
C ASP A 18 -6.72 37.06 -5.99
N LYS A 19 -5.41 36.88 -5.83
CA LYS A 19 -4.51 36.59 -6.94
C LYS A 19 -4.78 35.24 -7.58
N ASP A 20 -5.00 34.21 -6.76
CA ASP A 20 -5.25 32.86 -7.26
C ASP A 20 -6.64 32.71 -7.86
N VAL A 21 -7.64 33.38 -7.31
CA VAL A 21 -8.98 33.43 -7.87
C VAL A 21 -8.99 34.18 -9.21
N ASN A 22 -8.19 35.21 -9.35
CA ASN A 22 -8.08 35.99 -10.58
C ASN A 22 -7.15 35.37 -11.62
N ALA A 23 -6.26 34.46 -11.23
CA ALA A 23 -5.43 33.72 -12.16
C ALA A 23 -6.27 32.72 -12.97
N SER A 24 -6.12 32.72 -14.27
CA SER A 24 -6.75 31.72 -15.14
C SER A 24 -6.19 30.34 -14.77
N GLY A 25 -6.94 29.55 -14.07
CA GLY A 25 -6.51 28.22 -13.62
C GLY A 25 -6.04 28.16 -12.17
N GLY A 26 -6.43 29.12 -11.33
CA GLY A 26 -6.14 29.11 -9.90
C GLY A 26 -6.28 27.71 -9.30
N PHE A 27 -5.60 27.36 -8.30
CA PHE A 27 -5.53 26.11 -7.54
C PHE A 27 -5.58 24.75 -8.30
N GLY A 28 -5.87 24.73 -9.59
CA GLY A 28 -5.96 23.50 -10.40
C GLY A 28 -7.05 22.52 -9.97
N LEU A 29 -7.98 22.92 -9.12
CA LEU A 29 -9.00 22.09 -8.50
C LEU A 29 -10.37 22.45 -9.07
N SER A 30 -10.75 21.88 -10.20
CA SER A 30 -11.96 22.24 -10.95
C SER A 30 -13.26 22.19 -10.14
N GLY A 31 -13.37 21.29 -9.17
CA GLY A 31 -14.54 21.17 -8.30
C GLY A 31 -14.65 22.28 -7.25
N ILE A 32 -13.53 22.83 -6.83
CA ILE A 32 -13.44 23.93 -5.86
C ILE A 32 -13.42 25.27 -6.57
N ASN A 33 -12.79 25.33 -7.74
CA ASN A 33 -12.76 26.50 -8.57
C ASN A 33 -14.16 27.04 -8.93
N ARG A 34 -15.14 26.16 -8.98
CA ARG A 34 -16.51 26.57 -9.27
C ARG A 34 -17.08 27.52 -8.21
N GLU A 35 -16.77 27.30 -6.94
CA GLU A 35 -17.20 28.19 -5.86
C GLU A 35 -16.40 29.49 -5.85
N PHE A 36 -15.10 29.40 -6.13
CA PHE A 36 -14.25 30.57 -6.29
C PHE A 36 -14.58 31.34 -7.58
N ASP A 37 -14.98 30.64 -8.62
CA ASP A 37 -15.46 31.28 -9.85
C ASP A 37 -16.74 32.05 -9.65
N LEU A 38 -17.58 31.67 -8.72
CA LEU A 38 -18.75 32.44 -8.31
C LEU A 38 -18.36 33.79 -7.67
N ILE A 39 -17.32 33.74 -6.81
CA ILE A 39 -16.78 34.95 -6.19
C ILE A 39 -16.05 35.80 -7.25
N LYS A 40 -15.31 35.14 -8.13
CA LYS A 40 -14.55 35.77 -9.19
C LYS A 40 -15.41 36.37 -10.31
N SER A 41 -16.55 35.77 -10.61
CA SER A 41 -17.49 36.27 -11.60
C SER A 41 -18.24 37.51 -11.13
N SER A 42 -18.18 37.78 -9.84
CA SER A 42 -18.63 39.04 -9.26
C SER A 42 -17.66 40.16 -9.69
N THR A 43 -18.14 41.08 -10.48
CA THR A 43 -17.36 42.24 -10.96
C THR A 43 -17.13 43.26 -9.86
N SER A 44 -17.88 43.17 -8.78
CA SER A 44 -17.68 43.97 -7.59
C SER A 44 -18.20 43.24 -6.34
N ILE A 45 -17.71 43.65 -5.21
CA ILE A 45 -18.20 43.18 -3.92
C ILE A 45 -19.70 43.51 -3.72
N ASN A 46 -20.16 44.50 -4.43
CA ASN A 46 -21.58 44.90 -4.40
C ASN A 46 -22.48 43.87 -5.09
N ASP A 47 -21.98 43.11 -6.05
CA ASP A 47 -22.74 42.02 -6.69
C ASP A 47 -22.97 40.87 -5.72
N LEU A 48 -22.07 40.68 -4.74
CA LEU A 48 -22.25 39.72 -3.65
C LEU A 48 -23.33 40.20 -2.66
N ASP A 49 -23.54 41.49 -2.56
CA ASP A 49 -24.54 42.12 -1.68
C ASP A 49 -25.85 42.44 -2.38
N ASP A 50 -25.99 42.10 -3.67
CA ASP A 50 -27.20 42.38 -4.43
C ASP A 50 -28.40 41.59 -3.91
N PRO A 51 -29.29 42.23 -3.17
CA PRO A 51 -30.50 41.57 -2.64
C PRO A 51 -31.56 41.30 -3.73
N THR A 52 -31.39 41.86 -4.92
CA THR A 52 -32.38 41.76 -6.00
C THR A 52 -32.23 40.54 -6.86
N GLY A 53 -31.06 39.86 -6.75
CA GLY A 53 -30.83 38.54 -7.34
C GLY A 53 -30.76 38.54 -8.86
N THR A 54 -30.33 39.62 -9.46
CA THR A 54 -30.02 39.70 -10.90
C THR A 54 -28.88 38.75 -11.24
N ASN A 55 -28.03 38.43 -10.25
CA ASN A 55 -27.08 37.34 -10.34
C ASN A 55 -27.29 36.36 -9.18
N PRO A 56 -28.07 35.30 -9.36
CA PRO A 56 -28.35 34.33 -8.30
C PRO A 56 -27.10 33.58 -7.81
N GLN A 57 -26.01 33.68 -8.54
CA GLN A 57 -24.71 33.11 -8.17
C GLN A 57 -23.91 34.03 -7.24
N ALA A 58 -24.21 35.31 -7.25
CA ALA A 58 -23.57 36.32 -6.41
C ALA A 58 -24.26 36.52 -5.05
N LYS A 59 -25.23 35.70 -4.71
CA LYS A 59 -25.81 35.75 -3.37
C LYS A 59 -24.75 35.44 -2.32
N PRO A 60 -24.68 36.26 -1.26
CA PRO A 60 -23.56 36.34 -0.38
C PRO A 60 -23.33 35.00 0.35
N LEU A 61 -22.33 34.35 -0.09
CA LEU A 61 -21.77 33.20 0.61
C LEU A 61 -20.82 33.68 1.70
N ILE A 62 -20.30 34.89 1.55
CA ILE A 62 -19.25 35.42 2.44
C ILE A 62 -19.54 36.90 2.74
N GLY A 63 -19.52 37.23 3.99
CA GLY A 63 -19.24 38.60 4.43
C GLY A 63 -20.40 39.57 4.52
N THR A 64 -21.62 39.20 4.18
CA THR A 64 -22.75 40.00 4.58
C THR A 64 -23.19 39.68 5.99
N LYS A 65 -23.86 40.64 6.58
CA LYS A 65 -24.29 40.67 7.97
C LYS A 65 -25.08 39.44 8.46
N ASN A 66 -25.42 38.54 7.54
CA ASN A 66 -25.96 37.22 7.84
C ASN A 66 -24.89 36.19 7.61
N GLN A 67 -24.21 35.78 8.64
CA GLN A 67 -23.24 34.70 8.63
C GLN A 67 -23.89 33.42 8.10
N ALA A 68 -23.81 33.20 6.81
CA ALA A 68 -24.25 31.96 6.18
C ALA A 68 -23.13 30.90 6.33
N THR A 69 -23.48 29.71 6.74
CA THR A 69 -22.58 28.58 6.73
C THR A 69 -22.34 28.18 5.29
N ILE A 70 -21.10 28.32 4.83
CA ILE A 70 -20.70 27.86 3.51
C ILE A 70 -20.50 26.35 3.57
N ARG A 71 -21.24 25.62 2.74
CA ARG A 71 -21.10 24.18 2.58
C ARG A 71 -20.58 23.88 1.20
N TYR A 72 -19.40 23.30 1.14
CA TYR A 72 -18.82 22.77 -0.09
C TYR A 72 -19.01 21.27 -0.14
N ALA A 73 -19.61 20.77 -1.20
CA ALA A 73 -19.60 19.35 -1.50
C ALA A 73 -18.43 19.08 -2.44
N LEU A 74 -17.46 18.32 -1.99
CA LEU A 74 -16.38 17.84 -2.84
C LEU A 74 -16.97 16.82 -3.81
N GLN A 75 -16.86 17.08 -5.11
CA GLN A 75 -17.35 16.21 -6.17
C GLN A 75 -16.23 15.88 -7.16
N GLY A 76 -16.38 14.76 -7.85
CA GLY A 76 -15.44 14.37 -8.91
C GLY A 76 -14.17 13.71 -8.39
N GLY A 77 -14.14 13.28 -7.14
CA GLY A 77 -13.08 12.39 -6.66
C GLY A 77 -13.18 11.04 -7.38
N VAL A 78 -12.05 10.54 -7.85
CA VAL A 78 -11.94 9.21 -8.45
C VAL A 78 -11.00 8.38 -7.59
N ASP A 79 -11.45 7.20 -7.20
CA ASP A 79 -10.62 6.27 -6.47
C ASP A 79 -9.56 5.66 -7.40
N GLY A 80 -8.29 5.84 -7.06
CA GLY A 80 -7.16 5.34 -7.84
C GLY A 80 -6.82 3.88 -7.48
N TYR A 81 -7.77 2.95 -7.61
CA TYR A 81 -7.53 1.54 -7.27
C TYR A 81 -6.66 0.77 -8.26
N SER A 82 -6.50 1.26 -9.48
CA SER A 82 -5.65 0.66 -10.49
C SER A 82 -4.46 1.57 -10.79
N ILE A 83 -3.40 1.36 -10.04
CA ILE A 83 -2.13 2.07 -10.27
C ILE A 83 -1.33 1.29 -11.32
N ALA A 84 -0.85 1.97 -12.34
CA ALA A 84 -0.01 1.37 -13.37
C ALA A 84 1.39 1.00 -12.81
N ARG A 85 2.02 -0.01 -13.45
CA ARG A 85 3.36 -0.46 -13.05
C ARG A 85 4.39 0.67 -12.97
N PRO A 86 4.52 1.58 -13.94
CA PRO A 86 5.53 2.64 -13.88
C PRO A 86 5.38 3.54 -12.65
N GLU A 87 4.14 3.88 -12.30
CA GLU A 87 3.83 4.71 -11.13
C GLU A 87 4.17 4.00 -9.83
N THR A 88 3.86 2.69 -9.76
CA THR A 88 4.22 1.87 -8.60
C THR A 88 5.73 1.79 -8.42
N LEU A 89 6.49 1.54 -9.49
CA LEU A 89 7.96 1.48 -9.42
C LEU A 89 8.56 2.84 -9.05
N ALA A 90 8.06 3.94 -9.62
CA ALA A 90 8.48 5.29 -9.29
C ALA A 90 8.24 5.62 -7.80
N ALA A 91 7.11 5.15 -7.23
CA ALA A 91 6.83 5.32 -5.81
C ALA A 91 7.84 4.55 -4.92
N TYR A 92 8.19 3.32 -5.29
CA TYR A 92 9.23 2.56 -4.55
C TYR A 92 10.63 3.19 -4.67
N THR A 93 10.96 3.81 -5.82
CA THR A 93 12.26 4.49 -6.00
C THR A 93 12.47 5.63 -4.99
N LEU A 94 11.41 6.21 -4.44
CA LEU A 94 11.53 7.21 -3.37
C LEU A 94 12.20 6.65 -2.10
N PHE A 95 12.17 5.34 -1.90
CA PHE A 95 12.81 4.67 -0.77
C PHE A 95 14.27 4.27 -1.04
N ASP A 96 14.84 4.59 -2.20
CA ASP A 96 16.24 4.25 -2.53
C ASP A 96 17.26 5.12 -1.79
N ASP A 97 16.84 6.29 -1.32
CA ASP A 97 17.67 7.21 -0.55
C ASP A 97 17.77 6.80 0.92
N ALA A 98 18.88 6.19 1.29
CA ALA A 98 19.17 5.76 2.65
C ALA A 98 19.58 6.91 3.60
N GLU A 99 19.97 8.07 3.06
CA GLU A 99 20.41 9.20 3.88
C GLU A 99 19.24 9.99 4.46
N THR A 100 18.13 10.08 3.72
CA THR A 100 16.97 10.89 4.13
C THR A 100 15.82 10.06 4.70
N ILE A 101 15.74 8.75 4.37
CA ILE A 101 14.67 7.86 4.80
C ILE A 101 15.25 6.69 5.56
N ASP A 102 14.95 6.62 6.85
CA ASP A 102 15.24 5.46 7.69
C ASP A 102 14.18 4.37 7.50
N LEU A 103 14.61 3.15 7.14
CA LEU A 103 13.72 2.07 6.73
C LEU A 103 14.29 0.71 7.12
N ASP A 104 13.58 -0.03 7.97
CA ASP A 104 13.95 -1.39 8.37
C ASP A 104 13.33 -2.46 7.44
N TYR A 105 12.06 -2.27 7.04
CA TYR A 105 11.31 -3.27 6.28
C TYR A 105 10.63 -2.66 5.06
N LEU A 106 10.84 -3.28 3.90
CA LEU A 106 10.23 -2.91 2.64
C LEU A 106 9.24 -3.99 2.18
N LEU A 107 7.96 -3.67 2.23
CA LEU A 107 6.90 -4.60 1.87
C LEU A 107 6.53 -4.46 0.39
N MET A 108 6.46 -5.58 -0.33
CA MET A 108 5.96 -5.57 -1.70
C MET A 108 4.47 -5.21 -1.77
N GLY A 109 3.70 -5.54 -0.72
CA GLY A 109 2.26 -5.35 -0.71
C GLY A 109 1.54 -6.28 -1.69
N SER A 110 0.47 -5.79 -2.32
CA SER A 110 -0.32 -6.57 -3.27
C SER A 110 0.41 -6.86 -4.58
N SER A 111 0.10 -7.98 -5.20
CA SER A 111 0.55 -8.30 -6.57
C SER A 111 -0.06 -7.34 -7.59
N MET A 112 0.58 -7.21 -8.74
CA MET A 112 0.06 -6.46 -9.90
C MET A 112 -0.94 -7.29 -10.69
N SER A 113 -1.48 -6.74 -11.78
CA SER A 113 -2.49 -7.36 -12.62
C SER A 113 -2.01 -8.62 -13.35
N SER A 114 -0.73 -8.67 -13.70
CA SER A 114 -0.10 -9.81 -14.35
C SER A 114 1.11 -10.34 -13.58
N VAL A 115 1.48 -11.60 -13.85
CA VAL A 115 2.67 -12.25 -13.27
C VAL A 115 3.92 -11.47 -13.62
N GLY A 116 4.10 -11.08 -14.89
CA GLY A 116 5.30 -10.34 -15.34
C GLY A 116 5.44 -8.96 -14.69
N GLU A 117 4.33 -8.25 -14.47
CA GLU A 117 4.36 -6.99 -13.74
C GLU A 117 4.66 -7.19 -12.26
N THR A 118 4.13 -8.27 -11.67
CA THR A 118 4.43 -8.63 -10.26
C THR A 118 5.90 -8.99 -10.09
N ILE A 119 6.49 -9.74 -11.02
CA ILE A 119 7.93 -10.04 -11.03
C ILE A 119 8.76 -8.76 -11.13
N ALA A 120 8.41 -7.85 -12.05
CA ALA A 120 9.11 -6.59 -12.20
C ALA A 120 9.05 -5.73 -10.93
N LYS A 121 7.89 -5.69 -10.27
CA LYS A 121 7.71 -5.02 -8.98
C LYS A 121 8.57 -5.68 -7.88
N ALA A 122 8.48 -6.99 -7.74
CA ALA A 122 9.25 -7.76 -6.76
C ALA A 122 10.76 -7.56 -6.95
N GLN A 123 11.24 -7.67 -8.21
CA GLN A 123 12.65 -7.46 -8.53
C GLN A 123 13.12 -6.03 -8.23
N HIS A 124 12.27 -5.02 -8.45
CA HIS A 124 12.60 -3.63 -8.12
C HIS A 124 12.71 -3.43 -6.60
N VAL A 125 11.75 -3.96 -5.83
CA VAL A 125 11.78 -3.91 -4.36
C VAL A 125 13.03 -4.59 -3.81
N ILE A 126 13.38 -5.77 -4.35
CA ILE A 126 14.60 -6.50 -4.00
C ILE A 126 15.85 -5.68 -4.33
N SER A 127 15.88 -5.02 -5.50
CA SER A 127 17.05 -4.21 -5.90
C SER A 127 17.30 -3.03 -4.98
N ILE A 128 16.24 -2.38 -4.49
CA ILE A 128 16.34 -1.30 -3.51
C ILE A 128 16.93 -1.84 -2.19
N ALA A 129 16.37 -2.91 -1.65
CA ALA A 129 16.88 -3.50 -0.41
C ALA A 129 18.34 -3.96 -0.53
N ALA A 130 18.70 -4.59 -1.65
CA ALA A 130 20.07 -5.04 -1.91
C ALA A 130 21.07 -3.89 -2.14
N SER A 131 20.62 -2.75 -2.66
CA SER A 131 21.40 -1.52 -2.82
C SER A 131 21.65 -0.86 -1.46
N ARG A 132 20.59 -0.66 -0.71
CA ARG A 132 20.61 0.02 0.60
C ARG A 132 21.38 -0.78 1.66
N LYS A 133 21.13 -2.08 1.78
CA LYS A 133 21.69 -3.01 2.77
C LYS A 133 21.37 -2.69 4.23
N ASP A 134 20.46 -1.79 4.48
CA ASP A 134 19.95 -1.39 5.79
C ASP A 134 18.51 -1.85 6.05
N CYS A 135 17.87 -2.44 5.06
CA CYS A 135 16.49 -2.90 5.15
C CYS A 135 16.31 -4.29 4.54
N MET A 136 15.18 -4.92 4.87
CA MET A 136 14.81 -6.24 4.37
C MET A 136 13.51 -6.17 3.58
N ALA A 137 13.49 -6.78 2.38
CA ALA A 137 12.31 -6.86 1.51
C ALA A 137 11.47 -8.11 1.79
N PHE A 138 10.16 -7.96 1.86
CA PHE A 138 9.21 -9.07 2.04
C PHE A 138 8.34 -9.22 0.80
N ILE A 139 8.41 -10.39 0.17
CA ILE A 139 7.82 -10.66 -1.14
C ILE A 139 6.86 -11.84 -1.06
N SER A 140 5.63 -11.62 -1.50
CA SER A 140 4.61 -12.67 -1.71
C SER A 140 4.48 -13.04 -3.19
N PRO A 141 4.02 -14.25 -3.52
CA PRO A 141 3.82 -14.66 -4.90
C PRO A 141 2.68 -13.90 -5.58
N HIS A 142 2.55 -14.04 -6.90
CA HIS A 142 1.43 -13.44 -7.62
C HIS A 142 0.09 -14.05 -7.19
N ARG A 143 -0.90 -13.19 -6.97
CA ARG A 143 -2.23 -13.60 -6.46
C ARG A 143 -2.89 -14.67 -7.32
N GLY A 144 -2.83 -14.53 -8.63
CA GLY A 144 -3.42 -15.47 -9.58
C GLY A 144 -2.76 -16.86 -9.60
N ASP A 145 -1.52 -17.00 -9.10
CA ASP A 145 -0.81 -18.27 -9.01
C ASP A 145 -1.19 -19.07 -7.74
N VAL A 146 -1.76 -18.39 -6.76
CA VAL A 146 -2.17 -18.99 -5.48
C VAL A 146 -3.68 -19.15 -5.38
N ILE A 147 -4.45 -18.13 -5.77
CA ILE A 147 -5.90 -18.09 -5.58
C ILE A 147 -6.60 -18.55 -6.85
N GLY A 148 -7.54 -19.50 -6.69
CA GLY A 148 -8.35 -20.02 -7.81
C GLY A 148 -7.68 -21.12 -8.62
N GLN A 149 -6.56 -21.67 -8.15
CA GLN A 149 -5.88 -22.78 -8.81
C GLN A 149 -6.56 -24.13 -8.47
N PRO A 150 -6.55 -25.08 -9.42
CA PRO A 150 -7.28 -26.35 -9.28
C PRO A 150 -6.63 -27.32 -8.30
N SER A 151 -5.31 -27.26 -8.12
CA SER A 151 -4.58 -28.16 -7.22
C SER A 151 -3.48 -27.47 -6.44
N THR A 152 -3.17 -28.01 -5.26
CA THR A 152 -2.05 -27.54 -4.43
C THR A 152 -0.70 -27.73 -5.13
N ALA A 153 -0.54 -28.78 -5.93
CA ALA A 153 0.68 -29.02 -6.69
C ALA A 153 0.93 -27.93 -7.75
N ASP A 154 -0.13 -27.47 -8.42
CA ASP A 154 -0.04 -26.36 -9.39
C ASP A 154 0.32 -25.05 -8.69
N ILE A 155 -0.26 -24.79 -7.53
CA ILE A 155 0.09 -23.62 -6.72
C ILE A 155 1.57 -23.63 -6.38
N VAL A 156 2.08 -24.74 -5.87
CA VAL A 156 3.49 -24.89 -5.49
C VAL A 156 4.42 -24.72 -6.69
N ASN A 157 4.09 -25.34 -7.84
CA ASN A 157 4.87 -25.21 -9.07
C ASN A 157 4.95 -23.74 -9.50
N LYS A 158 3.80 -23.07 -9.64
CA LYS A 158 3.75 -21.66 -10.04
C LYS A 158 4.45 -20.73 -9.05
N THR A 159 4.33 -21.01 -7.76
CA THR A 159 5.02 -20.25 -6.71
C THR A 159 6.54 -20.40 -6.86
N VAL A 160 7.04 -21.61 -7.07
CA VAL A 160 8.46 -21.86 -7.29
C VAL A 160 8.92 -21.17 -8.59
N ASP A 161 8.19 -21.34 -9.70
CA ASP A 161 8.50 -20.71 -10.98
C ASP A 161 8.53 -19.16 -10.88
N PHE A 162 7.70 -18.58 -10.03
CA PHE A 162 7.70 -17.14 -9.76
C PHE A 162 8.99 -16.71 -9.04
N PHE A 163 9.35 -17.38 -7.95
CA PHE A 163 10.51 -17.00 -7.14
C PHE A 163 11.86 -17.37 -7.79
N ASP A 164 11.89 -18.35 -8.67
CA ASP A 164 13.12 -18.71 -9.41
C ASP A 164 13.56 -17.63 -10.39
N GLN A 165 12.64 -16.74 -10.79
CA GLN A 165 12.93 -15.59 -11.65
C GLN A 165 13.50 -14.39 -10.88
N LEU A 166 13.48 -14.43 -9.55
CA LEU A 166 13.94 -13.32 -8.71
C LEU A 166 15.40 -13.48 -8.31
N SER A 167 16.07 -12.34 -8.11
CA SER A 167 17.48 -12.31 -7.72
C SER A 167 17.71 -12.98 -6.38
N SER A 168 18.86 -13.66 -6.28
CA SER A 168 19.38 -14.23 -5.04
C SER A 168 19.99 -13.14 -4.17
N THR A 169 19.49 -12.96 -2.95
CA THR A 169 19.99 -11.99 -1.98
C THR A 169 19.64 -12.38 -0.55
N SER A 170 20.46 -11.97 0.41
CA SER A 170 20.14 -12.08 1.85
C SER A 170 19.22 -10.96 2.34
N TYR A 171 18.98 -9.94 1.54
CA TYR A 171 18.13 -8.78 1.90
C TYR A 171 16.66 -8.92 1.48
N ALA A 172 16.24 -10.14 1.17
CA ALA A 172 14.83 -10.42 0.87
C ALA A 172 14.37 -11.73 1.51
N VAL A 173 13.07 -11.81 1.79
CA VAL A 173 12.38 -12.98 2.34
C VAL A 173 11.15 -13.27 1.52
N PHE A 174 10.92 -14.53 1.19
CA PHE A 174 9.82 -15.00 0.36
C PHE A 174 8.82 -15.79 1.18
N ASP A 175 7.54 -15.51 1.03
CA ASP A 175 6.43 -16.32 1.55
C ASP A 175 5.67 -17.04 0.42
N ASN A 176 4.79 -17.97 0.79
CA ASN A 176 4.07 -18.80 -0.18
C ASN A 176 2.59 -18.51 -0.28
N ASN A 177 2.02 -17.60 0.52
CA ASN A 177 0.59 -17.70 0.76
C ASN A 177 -0.17 -16.37 0.84
N TYR A 178 -1.48 -16.51 0.79
CA TYR A 178 -2.46 -15.48 1.05
C TYR A 178 -3.36 -15.90 2.21
N LYS A 179 -3.61 -15.01 3.15
CA LYS A 179 -4.57 -15.23 4.22
C LYS A 179 -5.94 -14.63 3.87
N TYR A 180 -7.00 -15.28 4.32
CA TYR A 180 -8.38 -14.83 4.16
C TYR A 180 -8.82 -14.13 5.42
N ILE A 181 -9.21 -12.87 5.30
CA ILE A 181 -9.62 -12.02 6.42
C ILE A 181 -10.98 -11.38 6.14
N TYR A 182 -11.62 -10.94 7.21
CA TYR A 182 -12.80 -10.08 7.14
C TYR A 182 -12.38 -8.61 7.23
N ASP A 183 -12.70 -7.85 6.18
CA ASP A 183 -12.54 -6.40 6.13
C ASP A 183 -13.78 -5.74 6.71
N LYS A 184 -13.70 -5.37 7.98
CA LYS A 184 -14.83 -4.79 8.74
C LYS A 184 -15.28 -3.41 8.25
N TYR A 185 -14.45 -2.72 7.49
CA TYR A 185 -14.76 -1.37 6.99
C TYR A 185 -15.60 -1.41 5.72
N ASN A 186 -15.39 -2.44 4.89
CA ASN A 186 -16.11 -2.63 3.64
C ASN A 186 -17.13 -3.79 3.71
N ASP A 187 -17.25 -4.47 4.86
CA ASP A 187 -18.12 -5.63 5.07
C ASP A 187 -17.91 -6.75 4.03
N VAL A 188 -16.65 -7.03 3.72
CA VAL A 188 -16.29 -8.05 2.73
C VAL A 188 -15.12 -8.92 3.20
N TYR A 189 -15.10 -10.15 2.72
CA TYR A 189 -13.97 -11.05 2.93
C TYR A 189 -12.97 -10.93 1.80
N ARG A 190 -11.69 -10.84 2.13
CA ARG A 190 -10.61 -10.65 1.16
C ARG A 190 -9.44 -11.58 1.42
N TYR A 191 -8.78 -11.98 0.33
CA TYR A 191 -7.45 -12.56 0.41
C TYR A 191 -6.41 -11.44 0.34
N ILE A 192 -5.52 -11.40 1.33
CA ILE A 192 -4.38 -10.49 1.38
C ILE A 192 -3.06 -11.26 1.42
N PRO A 193 -1.99 -10.75 0.82
CA PRO A 193 -0.68 -11.39 0.84
C PRO A 193 -0.10 -11.41 2.26
N CYS A 194 0.73 -12.41 2.57
CA CYS A 194 1.30 -12.60 3.90
C CYS A 194 2.62 -11.83 4.15
N ASN A 195 3.13 -11.05 3.17
CA ASN A 195 4.38 -10.31 3.34
C ASN A 195 4.37 -9.35 4.54
N GLY A 196 3.25 -8.70 4.82
CA GLY A 196 3.10 -7.84 5.99
C GLY A 196 3.09 -8.62 7.31
N ASP A 197 2.53 -9.84 7.31
CA ASP A 197 2.55 -10.71 8.49
C ASP A 197 3.96 -11.22 8.77
N MET A 198 4.71 -11.58 7.72
CA MET A 198 6.11 -11.96 7.82
C MET A 198 6.95 -10.86 8.49
N ALA A 199 6.84 -9.63 7.99
CA ALA A 199 7.53 -8.47 8.58
C ALA A 199 7.10 -8.25 10.04
N GLY A 200 5.81 -8.38 10.33
CA GLY A 200 5.27 -8.27 11.69
C GLY A 200 5.82 -9.34 12.65
N LEU A 201 6.02 -10.57 12.19
CA LEU A 201 6.63 -11.66 12.98
C LEU A 201 8.11 -11.38 13.25
N VAL A 202 8.86 -10.92 12.25
CA VAL A 202 10.27 -10.52 12.41
C VAL A 202 10.37 -9.38 13.41
N LEU A 203 9.57 -8.32 13.25
CA LEU A 203 9.55 -7.18 14.17
C LEU A 203 9.19 -7.61 15.60
N SER A 204 8.14 -8.42 15.76
CA SER A 204 7.73 -8.94 17.07
C SER A 204 8.82 -9.77 17.73
N THR A 205 9.54 -10.57 16.95
CA THR A 205 10.65 -11.36 17.46
C THR A 205 11.82 -10.47 17.88
N THR A 206 12.18 -9.48 17.09
CA THR A 206 13.24 -8.51 17.41
C THR A 206 12.94 -7.70 18.67
N LEU A 207 11.68 -7.30 18.88
CA LEU A 207 11.27 -6.53 20.06
C LEU A 207 11.18 -7.35 21.34
N ASN A 208 10.79 -8.63 21.26
CA ASN A 208 10.56 -9.47 22.43
C ASN A 208 11.73 -10.37 22.78
N GLN A 209 12.64 -10.57 21.83
CA GLN A 209 13.81 -11.43 21.92
C GLN A 209 15.02 -10.64 21.41
N GLU A 210 15.82 -11.27 20.58
CA GLU A 210 17.00 -10.67 19.93
C GLU A 210 16.90 -10.82 18.41
N PRO A 211 17.52 -9.94 17.62
CA PRO A 211 17.41 -9.91 16.17
C PRO A 211 17.81 -11.22 15.44
N TRP A 212 18.67 -12.02 16.07
CA TRP A 212 19.12 -13.31 15.52
C TRP A 212 18.21 -14.49 15.83
N PHE A 213 17.12 -14.30 16.57
CA PHE A 213 16.16 -15.37 16.79
C PHE A 213 15.28 -15.58 15.57
N SER A 214 15.04 -16.85 15.22
CA SER A 214 14.10 -17.21 14.17
C SER A 214 12.69 -16.75 14.50
N PRO A 215 12.00 -16.03 13.61
CA PRO A 215 10.60 -15.66 13.77
C PRO A 215 9.64 -16.81 13.50
N ALA A 216 10.15 -17.95 13.01
CA ALA A 216 9.35 -19.10 12.63
C ALA A 216 9.08 -20.06 13.81
N GLY A 217 8.16 -20.98 13.59
CA GLY A 217 7.83 -22.06 14.51
C GLY A 217 6.61 -21.77 15.39
N PHE A 218 6.20 -22.79 16.15
CA PHE A 218 4.95 -22.78 16.91
C PHE A 218 4.89 -21.72 18.02
N ASN A 219 6.02 -21.32 18.55
CA ASN A 219 6.07 -20.37 19.66
C ASN A 219 6.01 -18.90 19.20
N ARG A 220 6.52 -18.59 18.03
CA ARG A 220 6.69 -17.21 17.55
C ARG A 220 6.06 -16.94 16.20
N GLY A 221 5.95 -17.97 15.36
CA GLY A 221 5.49 -17.84 13.98
C GLY A 221 3.98 -17.83 13.78
N ASN A 222 3.18 -17.59 14.82
CA ASN A 222 1.71 -17.59 14.73
C ASN A 222 1.21 -16.34 14.01
N ILE A 223 0.48 -16.56 12.89
CA ILE A 223 -0.18 -15.49 12.15
C ILE A 223 -1.59 -15.29 12.70
N LEU A 224 -1.80 -14.11 13.26
CA LEU A 224 -3.07 -13.71 13.85
C LEU A 224 -4.03 -13.12 12.80
N ASN A 225 -5.31 -13.01 13.16
CA ASN A 225 -6.35 -12.38 12.33
C ASN A 225 -6.50 -13.02 10.94
N ALA A 226 -6.32 -14.32 10.84
CA ALA A 226 -6.58 -15.08 9.62
C ALA A 226 -7.66 -16.12 9.87
N ILE A 227 -8.71 -16.14 9.04
CA ILE A 227 -9.77 -17.13 9.11
C ILE A 227 -9.28 -18.44 8.50
N LYS A 228 -8.59 -18.34 7.37
CA LYS A 228 -7.97 -19.47 6.67
C LYS A 228 -6.86 -18.98 5.74
N LEU A 229 -6.04 -19.92 5.29
CA LEU A 229 -5.10 -19.70 4.18
C LEU A 229 -5.76 -19.97 2.83
N ALA A 230 -5.18 -19.46 1.75
CA ALA A 230 -5.59 -19.80 0.39
C ALA A 230 -5.40 -21.29 0.11
N TYR A 231 -4.31 -21.87 0.60
CA TYR A 231 -4.05 -23.30 0.61
C TYR A 231 -3.15 -23.68 1.79
N SER A 232 -3.11 -24.95 2.16
CA SER A 232 -2.17 -25.46 3.17
C SER A 232 -1.25 -26.49 2.51
N PRO A 233 0.08 -26.23 2.43
CA PRO A 233 1.00 -27.14 1.78
C PRO A 233 1.21 -28.42 2.63
N LEU A 234 1.18 -29.58 1.98
CA LEU A 234 1.58 -30.87 2.55
C LEU A 234 3.10 -30.92 2.77
N LYS A 235 3.58 -31.96 3.42
CA LYS A 235 5.01 -32.10 3.74
C LYS A 235 5.89 -31.99 2.49
N ASP A 236 5.61 -32.76 1.46
CA ASP A 236 6.39 -32.75 0.21
C ASP A 236 6.37 -31.38 -0.49
N HIS A 237 5.24 -30.69 -0.39
CA HIS A 237 5.11 -29.33 -0.92
C HIS A 237 5.93 -28.33 -0.12
N ARG A 238 5.98 -28.46 1.22
CA ARG A 238 6.83 -27.62 2.08
C ARG A 238 8.30 -27.83 1.80
N ASP A 239 8.71 -29.08 1.64
CA ASP A 239 10.11 -29.42 1.35
C ASP A 239 10.55 -28.81 0.01
N ARG A 240 9.68 -28.83 -1.01
CA ARG A 240 9.93 -28.18 -2.31
C ARG A 240 9.99 -26.65 -2.21
N LEU A 241 9.03 -26.03 -1.53
CA LEU A 241 9.02 -24.58 -1.31
C LEU A 241 10.29 -24.14 -0.57
N TYR A 242 10.63 -24.86 0.49
CA TYR A 242 11.80 -24.55 1.30
C TYR A 242 13.12 -24.74 0.53
N ALA A 243 13.20 -25.73 -0.35
CA ALA A 243 14.32 -25.88 -1.28
C ALA A 243 14.42 -24.72 -2.29
N ALA A 244 13.28 -24.14 -2.67
CA ALA A 244 13.18 -22.98 -3.55
C ALA A 244 13.29 -21.63 -2.82
N ARG A 245 13.83 -21.57 -1.61
CA ARG A 245 14.03 -20.36 -0.79
C ARG A 245 12.71 -19.72 -0.29
N VAL A 246 11.61 -20.42 -0.37
CA VAL A 246 10.29 -19.91 0.02
C VAL A 246 9.93 -20.41 1.40
N ASN A 247 9.55 -19.52 2.29
CA ASN A 247 9.17 -19.87 3.66
C ASN A 247 7.71 -20.31 3.70
N PRO A 248 7.41 -21.57 3.99
CA PRO A 248 6.05 -22.06 4.00
C PRO A 248 5.26 -21.54 5.20
N ILE A 249 4.10 -21.00 4.91
CA ILE A 249 3.06 -20.68 5.89
C ILE A 249 2.03 -21.81 5.83
N VAL A 250 1.74 -22.41 6.96
CA VAL A 250 0.97 -23.65 7.06
C VAL A 250 -0.11 -23.53 8.13
N ALA A 251 -1.28 -24.09 7.87
CA ALA A 251 -2.31 -24.26 8.88
C ALA A 251 -2.16 -25.63 9.53
N PHE A 252 -1.83 -25.67 10.81
CA PHE A 252 -1.73 -26.89 11.60
C PHE A 252 -2.98 -27.07 12.47
N PRO A 253 -3.59 -28.27 12.47
CA PRO A 253 -4.70 -28.56 13.38
C PRO A 253 -4.28 -28.37 14.85
N GLY A 254 -5.02 -27.55 15.57
CA GLY A 254 -4.75 -27.26 16.98
C GLY A 254 -3.76 -26.13 17.25
N GLU A 255 -2.85 -25.84 16.34
CA GLU A 255 -1.82 -24.80 16.51
C GLU A 255 -2.13 -23.51 15.72
N GLY A 256 -3.04 -23.58 14.76
CA GLY A 256 -3.38 -22.42 13.92
C GLY A 256 -2.51 -22.27 12.69
N ILE A 257 -2.40 -21.01 12.22
CA ILE A 257 -1.62 -20.66 11.04
C ILE A 257 -0.23 -20.21 11.49
N VAL A 258 0.79 -20.90 11.01
CA VAL A 258 2.17 -20.75 11.49
C VAL A 258 3.12 -20.56 10.32
N LEU A 259 4.05 -19.62 10.47
CA LEU A 259 5.24 -19.52 9.63
C LEU A 259 6.20 -20.65 9.99
N PHE A 260 6.56 -21.47 9.01
CA PHE A 260 7.37 -22.68 9.22
C PHE A 260 8.66 -22.70 8.40
N GLY A 261 9.28 -21.53 8.23
CA GLY A 261 10.57 -21.35 7.56
C GLY A 261 11.14 -19.96 7.86
N ASP A 262 12.46 -19.86 7.84
CA ASP A 262 13.21 -18.67 8.23
C ASP A 262 14.40 -18.38 7.28
N LYS A 263 14.28 -18.80 6.03
CA LYS A 263 15.29 -18.57 5.00
C LYS A 263 15.16 -17.19 4.38
N THR A 264 16.32 -16.62 4.06
CA THR A 264 16.40 -15.50 3.13
C THR A 264 16.29 -15.97 1.67
N ALA A 265 16.22 -15.03 0.73
CA ALA A 265 16.20 -15.33 -0.70
C ALA A 265 17.56 -15.73 -1.27
N LEU A 266 18.55 -16.02 -0.42
CA LEU A 266 19.89 -16.43 -0.86
C LEU A 266 19.84 -17.81 -1.53
N GLY A 267 20.43 -17.91 -2.72
CA GLY A 267 20.38 -19.12 -3.54
C GLY A 267 21.22 -20.28 -3.04
N TYR A 268 22.19 -20.01 -2.19
CA TYR A 268 22.97 -21.02 -1.48
C TYR A 268 22.90 -20.78 0.02
N GLN A 269 22.86 -21.83 0.78
CA GLN A 269 22.84 -21.74 2.24
C GLN A 269 24.25 -21.68 2.79
N SER A 270 24.49 -20.72 3.67
CA SER A 270 25.66 -20.74 4.55
C SER A 270 25.24 -21.29 5.93
N ALA A 271 26.21 -21.66 6.72
CA ALA A 271 25.96 -22.18 8.07
C ALA A 271 25.36 -21.14 9.04
N PHE A 272 25.27 -19.90 8.62
CA PHE A 272 24.76 -18.75 9.40
C PHE A 272 23.60 -18.02 8.77
N ASP A 273 22.96 -18.59 7.75
CA ASP A 273 21.75 -18.03 7.10
C ASP A 273 20.49 -18.52 7.78
#